data_5bee190d7cf55e971722c686155394dd
#
_entry.id   5bee190d7cf55e971722c686155394dd
#
_cell.length_a   1.000
_cell.length_b   1.000
_cell.length_c   1.000
_cell.angle_alpha   90.00
_cell.angle_beta   90.00
_cell.angle_gamma   90.00
#
_symmetry.space_group_name_H-M   'P 1'
#
loop_
_entity.id
_entity.type
_entity.pdbx_description
1 polymer ?
#
loop_
_entity_poly.entity_id
_entity_poly.type
_entity_poly.pdbx_seq_one_letter_code
_entity_poly.pdbx_strand_id
1 'polypeptide(L)'
;MKIAVSSVGPTIDDAVDARFGRCAYFLVIDPDTLEFEPIQNSNIALGHGAGIQSAQLLANKGVTVLLTGNCGPNAFQTLAAAGIQVITGVAGQVREAVRMYKTGTMTGASGPNVQGHFGTGMGSGMGMGRGMGMGGGRGMGMGRGMGMGRGIQTVTPDASTAGPSPGATDKKEEKFPH
;
A
#
# COMPACT_ATOMS: atom_id res chain seq x y z
N MET A 1 -12.94 3.58 21.40
CA MET A 1 -12.17 2.72 20.45
C MET A 1 -12.64 3.04 19.04
N LYS A 2 -11.75 3.09 18.04
CA LYS A 2 -12.16 3.40 16.66
C LYS A 2 -11.91 2.20 15.75
N ILE A 3 -12.94 1.80 15.02
CA ILE A 3 -12.88 0.72 14.01
C ILE A 3 -12.98 1.38 12.63
N ALA A 4 -12.15 0.95 11.70
CA ALA A 4 -12.32 1.30 10.29
C ALA A 4 -12.91 0.13 9.52
N VAL A 5 -13.79 0.42 8.57
CA VAL A 5 -14.33 -0.57 7.63
C VAL A 5 -14.13 -0.06 6.22
N SER A 6 -13.56 -0.90 5.35
CA SER A 6 -13.50 -0.60 3.91
C SER A 6 -14.90 -0.69 3.31
N SER A 7 -15.36 0.35 2.62
CA SER A 7 -16.74 0.47 2.14
C SER A 7 -16.81 0.91 0.69
N VAL A 8 -17.87 0.48 0.00
CA VAL A 8 -18.17 0.94 -1.36
C VAL A 8 -18.85 2.30 -1.39
N GLY A 9 -19.41 2.74 -0.27
CA GLY A 9 -20.11 4.01 -0.15
C GLY A 9 -19.90 4.69 1.22
N PRO A 10 -20.47 5.89 1.41
CA PRO A 10 -20.21 6.72 2.59
C PRO A 10 -21.11 6.42 3.79
N THR A 11 -21.98 5.41 3.71
CA THR A 11 -22.97 5.13 4.77
C THR A 11 -22.73 3.79 5.45
N ILE A 12 -23.20 3.65 6.67
CA ILE A 12 -23.07 2.41 7.45
C ILE A 12 -23.92 1.25 6.88
N ASP A 13 -24.87 1.55 6.01
CA ASP A 13 -25.73 0.56 5.35
C ASP A 13 -25.16 0.11 4.00
N ASP A 14 -24.06 0.73 3.54
CA ASP A 14 -23.34 0.31 2.35
C ASP A 14 -22.60 -1.01 2.58
N ALA A 15 -22.23 -1.66 1.47
CA ALA A 15 -21.50 -2.90 1.51
C ALA A 15 -20.00 -2.69 1.86
N VAL A 16 -19.43 -3.67 2.53
CA VAL A 16 -17.99 -3.76 2.73
C VAL A 16 -17.30 -3.94 1.37
N ASP A 17 -16.30 -3.11 1.07
CA ASP A 17 -15.46 -3.31 -0.11
C ASP A 17 -14.42 -4.39 0.19
N ALA A 18 -14.33 -5.35 -0.72
CA ALA A 18 -13.39 -6.46 -0.60
C ALA A 18 -11.91 -6.03 -0.70
N ARG A 19 -11.61 -4.82 -1.16
CA ARG A 19 -10.25 -4.39 -1.49
C ARG A 19 -9.80 -3.24 -0.61
N PHE A 20 -9.05 -3.51 0.43
CA PHE A 20 -8.60 -2.49 1.39
C PHE A 20 -8.04 -1.21 0.75
N GLY A 21 -6.98 -1.31 -0.04
CA GLY A 21 -6.31 -0.13 -0.61
C GLY A 21 -7.06 0.53 -1.78
N ARG A 22 -8.13 -0.09 -2.26
CA ARG A 22 -8.89 0.32 -3.44
C ARG A 22 -10.37 0.55 -3.17
N CYS A 23 -10.81 0.50 -1.93
CA CYS A 23 -12.17 0.86 -1.56
C CYS A 23 -12.43 2.34 -1.82
N ALA A 24 -13.68 2.68 -2.07
CA ALA A 24 -14.07 4.07 -2.30
C ALA A 24 -14.04 4.90 -1.01
N TYR A 25 -14.43 4.29 0.10
CA TYR A 25 -14.52 4.94 1.40
C TYR A 25 -13.95 4.07 2.51
N PHE A 26 -13.45 4.72 3.56
CA PHE A 26 -13.27 4.12 4.87
C PHE A 26 -14.30 4.73 5.81
N LEU A 27 -15.08 3.92 6.50
CA LEU A 27 -15.93 4.37 7.58
C LEU A 27 -15.21 4.16 8.90
N VAL A 28 -14.86 5.25 9.57
CA VAL A 28 -14.28 5.22 10.91
C VAL A 28 -15.42 5.31 11.91
N ILE A 29 -15.65 4.25 12.66
CA ILE A 29 -16.85 4.01 13.44
C ILE A 29 -16.48 3.83 14.91
N ASP A 30 -17.22 4.46 15.81
CA ASP A 30 -17.25 4.08 17.21
C ASP A 30 -18.21 2.89 17.37
N PRO A 31 -17.71 1.71 17.79
CA PRO A 31 -18.55 0.51 17.86
C PRO A 31 -19.61 0.58 18.95
N ASP A 32 -19.50 1.45 19.93
CA ASP A 32 -20.44 1.57 21.04
C ASP A 32 -21.63 2.47 20.70
N THR A 33 -21.37 3.61 20.08
CA THR A 33 -22.40 4.58 19.69
C THR A 33 -22.92 4.39 18.27
N LEU A 34 -22.15 3.69 17.40
CA LEU A 34 -22.36 3.59 15.96
C LEU A 34 -22.26 4.94 15.23
N GLU A 35 -21.71 5.94 15.90
CA GLU A 35 -21.31 7.17 15.22
C GLU A 35 -20.16 6.88 14.26
N PHE A 36 -20.21 7.44 13.06
CA PHE A 36 -19.21 7.18 12.04
C PHE A 36 -18.82 8.42 11.25
N GLU A 37 -17.57 8.44 10.82
CA GLU A 37 -16.99 9.44 9.91
C GLU A 37 -16.64 8.75 8.58
N PRO A 38 -17.29 9.12 7.47
CA PRO A 38 -16.89 8.62 6.16
C PRO A 38 -15.67 9.37 5.65
N ILE A 39 -14.62 8.64 5.28
CA ILE A 39 -13.40 9.17 4.70
C ILE A 39 -13.29 8.68 3.27
N GLN A 40 -13.32 9.59 2.32
CA GLN A 40 -13.09 9.24 0.92
C GLN A 40 -11.63 8.80 0.72
N ASN A 41 -11.44 7.68 0.06
CA ASN A 41 -10.12 7.14 -0.22
C ASN A 41 -9.52 7.78 -1.49
N SER A 42 -8.79 8.87 -1.33
CA SER A 42 -8.08 9.51 -2.44
C SER A 42 -6.95 8.66 -3.04
N ASN A 43 -6.52 7.63 -2.32
CA ASN A 43 -5.43 6.75 -2.74
C ASN A 43 -5.85 5.73 -3.81
N ILE A 44 -7.14 5.62 -4.12
CA ILE A 44 -7.67 4.69 -5.13
C ILE A 44 -7.07 4.92 -6.51
N ALA A 45 -6.69 6.16 -6.83
CA ALA A 45 -6.08 6.55 -8.09
C ALA A 45 -4.58 6.23 -8.18
N LEU A 46 -3.94 5.86 -7.06
CA LEU A 46 -2.52 5.54 -7.06
C LEU A 46 -2.26 4.22 -7.77
N GLY A 47 -1.30 4.21 -8.70
CA GLY A 47 -0.87 3.00 -9.40
C GLY A 47 -0.26 1.98 -8.45
N HIS A 48 0.58 2.45 -7.53
CA HIS A 48 1.28 1.65 -6.53
C HIS A 48 1.17 2.31 -5.15
N GLY A 49 1.28 1.51 -4.08
CA GLY A 49 1.32 2.02 -2.71
C GLY A 49 -0.02 2.46 -2.12
N ALA A 50 -1.15 2.31 -2.84
CA ALA A 50 -2.47 2.68 -2.34
C ALA A 50 -2.78 2.09 -0.96
N GLY A 51 -2.44 0.81 -0.75
CA GLY A 51 -2.65 0.14 0.55
C GLY A 51 -1.79 0.72 1.67
N ILE A 52 -0.54 1.10 1.38
CA ILE A 52 0.36 1.71 2.37
C ILE A 52 -0.16 3.09 2.78
N GLN A 53 -0.52 3.92 1.81
CA GLN A 53 -1.06 5.26 2.06
C GLN A 53 -2.40 5.20 2.83
N SER A 54 -3.26 4.25 2.47
CA SER A 54 -4.52 4.02 3.19
C SER A 54 -4.28 3.55 4.63
N ALA A 55 -3.29 2.70 4.87
CA ALA A 55 -2.91 2.27 6.22
C ALA A 55 -2.42 3.45 7.08
N GLN A 56 -1.59 4.32 6.52
CA GLN A 56 -1.11 5.53 7.19
C GLN A 56 -2.25 6.51 7.50
N LEU A 57 -3.20 6.67 6.56
CA LEU A 57 -4.40 7.48 6.78
C LEU A 57 -5.19 6.99 7.99
N LEU A 58 -5.44 5.69 8.10
CA LEU A 58 -6.17 5.12 9.23
C LEU A 58 -5.40 5.23 10.55
N ALA A 59 -4.09 5.05 10.52
CA ALA A 59 -3.23 5.25 11.69
C ALA A 59 -3.32 6.69 12.23
N ASN A 60 -3.29 7.68 11.34
CA ASN A 60 -3.43 9.09 11.70
C ASN A 60 -4.81 9.45 12.28
N LYS A 61 -5.83 8.67 11.93
CA LYS A 61 -7.20 8.80 12.49
C LYS A 61 -7.38 8.12 13.85
N GLY A 62 -6.35 7.44 14.34
CA GLY A 62 -6.39 6.72 15.62
C GLY A 62 -7.23 5.45 15.58
N VAL A 63 -7.30 4.81 14.42
CA VAL A 63 -7.96 3.52 14.24
C VAL A 63 -7.16 2.43 14.94
N THR A 64 -7.84 1.54 15.64
CA THR A 64 -7.23 0.40 16.33
C THR A 64 -7.56 -0.94 15.68
N VAL A 65 -8.67 -1.01 14.93
CA VAL A 65 -9.12 -2.23 14.25
C VAL A 65 -9.57 -1.89 12.84
N LEU A 66 -9.20 -2.72 11.87
CA LEU A 66 -9.65 -2.64 10.48
C LEU A 66 -10.45 -3.88 10.11
N LEU A 67 -11.65 -3.68 9.59
CA LEU A 67 -12.49 -4.72 8.99
C LEU A 67 -12.46 -4.56 7.46
N THR A 68 -12.05 -5.59 6.74
CA THR A 68 -11.95 -5.56 5.27
C THR A 68 -12.10 -6.95 4.67
N GLY A 69 -12.40 -7.03 3.38
CA GLY A 69 -12.41 -8.32 2.69
C GLY A 69 -11.00 -8.88 2.49
N ASN A 70 -10.12 -8.10 1.86
CA ASN A 70 -8.78 -8.53 1.51
C ASN A 70 -7.74 -7.46 1.82
N CYS A 71 -6.60 -7.88 2.34
CA CYS A 71 -5.47 -7.03 2.65
C CYS A 71 -4.17 -7.64 2.09
N GLY A 72 -3.48 -6.90 1.26
CA GLY A 72 -2.20 -7.30 0.69
C GLY A 72 -1.02 -7.16 1.68
N PRO A 73 0.15 -7.77 1.38
CA PRO A 73 1.26 -7.87 2.32
C PRO A 73 1.80 -6.51 2.75
N ASN A 74 1.98 -5.57 1.84
CA ASN A 74 2.52 -4.25 2.16
C ASN A 74 1.59 -3.44 3.07
N ALA A 75 0.30 -3.47 2.78
CA ALA A 75 -0.71 -2.82 3.62
C ALA A 75 -0.80 -3.48 4.99
N PHE A 76 -0.79 -4.82 5.04
CA PHE A 76 -0.83 -5.58 6.29
C PHE A 76 0.35 -5.24 7.20
N GLN A 77 1.58 -5.21 6.65
CA GLN A 77 2.78 -4.83 7.40
C GLN A 77 2.69 -3.40 7.97
N THR A 78 2.20 -2.46 7.16
CA THR A 78 2.06 -1.07 7.59
C THR A 78 1.01 -0.94 8.70
N LEU A 79 -0.12 -1.62 8.59
CA LEU A 79 -1.17 -1.65 9.60
C LEU A 79 -0.67 -2.29 10.91
N ALA A 80 0.02 -3.42 10.82
CA ALA A 80 0.60 -4.10 11.98
C ALA A 80 1.64 -3.23 12.70
N ALA A 81 2.51 -2.55 11.93
CA ALA A 81 3.50 -1.63 12.49
C ALA A 81 2.85 -0.41 13.19
N ALA A 82 1.66 0.00 12.74
CA ALA A 82 0.87 1.04 13.37
C ALA A 82 0.03 0.55 14.57
N GLY A 83 0.10 -0.75 14.90
CA GLY A 83 -0.67 -1.34 15.99
C GLY A 83 -2.16 -1.55 15.67
N ILE A 84 -2.53 -1.54 14.38
CA ILE A 84 -3.89 -1.76 13.92
C ILE A 84 -4.13 -3.25 13.72
N GLN A 85 -5.09 -3.81 14.44
CA GLN A 85 -5.54 -5.18 14.24
C GLN A 85 -6.32 -5.28 12.92
N VAL A 86 -5.94 -6.21 12.07
CA VAL A 86 -6.61 -6.43 10.77
C VAL A 86 -7.50 -7.67 10.86
N ILE A 87 -8.75 -7.52 10.42
CA ILE A 87 -9.70 -8.62 10.25
C ILE A 87 -10.07 -8.70 8.79
N THR A 88 -9.72 -9.80 8.15
CA THR A 88 -9.96 -10.06 6.73
C THR A 88 -11.10 -11.04 6.51
N GLY A 89 -11.59 -11.13 5.27
CA GLY A 89 -12.72 -12.01 4.94
C GLY A 89 -14.08 -11.44 5.32
N VAL A 90 -14.13 -10.15 5.62
CA VAL A 90 -15.37 -9.45 5.98
C VAL A 90 -16.17 -9.13 4.71
N ALA A 91 -17.46 -9.43 4.72
CA ALA A 91 -18.40 -9.18 3.63
C ALA A 91 -19.77 -8.78 4.20
N GLY A 92 -20.66 -8.32 3.34
CA GLY A 92 -21.98 -7.85 3.72
C GLY A 92 -22.01 -6.35 4.00
N GLN A 93 -22.97 -5.89 4.77
CA GLN A 93 -23.11 -4.48 5.14
C GLN A 93 -22.12 -4.08 6.24
N VAL A 94 -21.67 -2.84 6.21
CA VAL A 94 -20.76 -2.28 7.23
C VAL A 94 -21.37 -2.41 8.63
N ARG A 95 -22.65 -2.09 8.80
CA ARG A 95 -23.38 -2.22 10.07
C ARG A 95 -23.29 -3.63 10.65
N GLU A 96 -23.49 -4.63 9.80
CA GLU A 96 -23.44 -6.03 10.19
C GLU A 96 -22.02 -6.46 10.58
N ALA A 97 -21.03 -6.02 9.82
CA ALA A 97 -19.62 -6.27 10.12
C ALA A 97 -19.23 -5.74 11.50
N VAL A 98 -19.66 -4.53 11.85
CA VAL A 98 -19.40 -3.95 13.18
C VAL A 98 -20.10 -4.75 14.28
N ARG A 99 -21.33 -5.20 14.07
CA ARG A 99 -22.05 -6.06 15.02
C ARG A 99 -21.34 -7.39 15.26
N MET A 100 -20.92 -8.06 14.18
CA MET A 100 -20.19 -9.33 14.28
C MET A 100 -18.86 -9.17 15.00
N TYR A 101 -18.19 -8.05 14.81
CA TYR A 101 -17.00 -7.72 15.58
C TYR A 101 -17.30 -7.57 17.07
N LYS A 102 -18.36 -6.84 17.44
CA LYS A 102 -18.78 -6.65 18.85
C LYS A 102 -19.16 -7.94 19.56
N THR A 103 -19.72 -8.89 18.84
CA THR A 103 -20.08 -10.21 19.40
C THR A 103 -18.89 -11.16 19.53
N GLY A 104 -17.68 -10.73 19.10
CA GLY A 104 -16.46 -11.55 19.17
C GLY A 104 -16.44 -12.71 18.17
N THR A 105 -17.32 -12.69 17.17
CA THR A 105 -17.40 -13.76 16.15
C THR A 105 -16.30 -13.65 15.11
N MET A 106 -15.57 -12.53 15.08
CA MET A 106 -14.47 -12.29 14.14
C MET A 106 -13.12 -12.39 14.82
N THR A 107 -12.18 -13.07 14.17
CA THR A 107 -10.80 -13.20 14.65
C THR A 107 -9.86 -12.35 13.78
N GLY A 108 -8.83 -11.78 14.43
CA GLY A 108 -7.80 -11.03 13.72
C GLY A 108 -7.01 -11.92 12.75
N ALA A 109 -6.61 -11.36 11.63
CA ALA A 109 -5.77 -12.04 10.66
C ALA A 109 -4.34 -12.16 11.20
N SER A 110 -3.74 -13.32 11.02
CA SER A 110 -2.33 -13.56 11.34
C SER A 110 -1.37 -13.16 10.21
N GLY A 111 -1.92 -12.80 9.04
CA GLY A 111 -1.14 -12.40 7.86
C GLY A 111 -2.03 -11.87 6.73
N PRO A 112 -1.40 -11.41 5.64
CA PRO A 112 -2.12 -10.96 4.44
C PRO A 112 -2.84 -12.15 3.80
N ASN A 113 -4.05 -11.94 3.29
CA ASN A 113 -4.85 -12.98 2.67
C ASN A 113 -4.84 -12.94 1.13
N VAL A 114 -4.16 -11.96 0.54
CA VAL A 114 -3.94 -11.84 -0.91
C VAL A 114 -2.49 -11.46 -1.19
N GLN A 115 -2.02 -11.80 -2.38
CA GLN A 115 -0.68 -11.42 -2.84
C GLN A 115 -0.59 -9.92 -3.13
N GLY A 116 0.63 -9.39 -3.19
CA GLY A 116 0.87 -8.01 -3.61
C GLY A 116 0.23 -7.73 -4.97
N HIS A 117 -0.21 -6.50 -5.18
CA HIS A 117 -0.87 -6.03 -6.41
C HIS A 117 -2.28 -6.61 -6.69
N PHE A 118 -2.92 -7.21 -5.70
CA PHE A 118 -4.30 -7.67 -5.83
C PHE A 118 -5.23 -6.48 -6.17
N GLY A 119 -5.98 -6.61 -7.26
CA GLY A 119 -6.94 -5.59 -7.71
C GLY A 119 -6.39 -4.55 -8.69
N THR A 120 -5.15 -4.65 -9.16
CA THR A 120 -4.59 -3.75 -10.18
C THR A 120 -4.96 -4.13 -11.62
N GLY A 121 -5.94 -5.03 -11.82
CA GLY A 121 -6.56 -5.24 -13.13
C GLY A 121 -5.64 -5.77 -14.25
N MET A 122 -4.50 -6.38 -13.93
CA MET A 122 -3.77 -7.15 -14.93
C MET A 122 -4.46 -8.48 -15.10
N GLY A 123 -5.25 -8.60 -16.17
CA GLY A 123 -5.86 -9.83 -16.58
C GLY A 123 -4.82 -10.92 -16.69
N SER A 124 -4.94 -11.94 -15.84
CA SER A 124 -4.27 -13.22 -16.04
C SER A 124 -4.82 -13.83 -17.33
N GLY A 125 -4.18 -13.52 -18.44
CA GLY A 125 -4.31 -14.31 -19.65
C GLY A 125 -3.77 -15.70 -19.35
N MET A 126 -4.65 -16.62 -19.01
CA MET A 126 -4.35 -18.05 -19.05
C MET A 126 -4.13 -18.45 -20.52
N GLY A 127 -2.92 -18.24 -21.00
CA GLY A 127 -2.42 -18.86 -22.22
C GLY A 127 -2.01 -20.31 -21.92
N MET A 128 -2.96 -21.24 -21.97
CA MET A 128 -2.65 -22.66 -22.13
C MET A 128 -2.14 -22.88 -23.56
N GLY A 129 -0.86 -22.62 -23.79
CA GLY A 129 -0.15 -23.01 -24.97
C GLY A 129 0.51 -24.38 -24.75
N ARG A 130 -0.23 -25.48 -24.97
CA ARG A 130 0.37 -26.76 -25.23
C ARG A 130 0.98 -26.71 -26.64
N GLY A 131 2.26 -26.39 -26.73
CA GLY A 131 3.07 -26.54 -27.93
C GLY A 131 4.02 -27.72 -27.74
N MET A 132 3.59 -28.92 -28.11
CA MET A 132 4.50 -29.99 -28.44
C MET A 132 5.13 -29.65 -29.79
N GLY A 133 6.37 -29.23 -29.80
CA GLY A 133 7.21 -29.07 -30.97
C GLY A 133 8.46 -29.91 -30.82
N MET A 134 8.42 -31.17 -31.28
CA MET A 134 9.59 -31.95 -31.65
C MET A 134 10.19 -31.34 -32.90
N GLY A 135 11.40 -30.82 -32.83
CA GLY A 135 12.16 -30.37 -33.99
C GLY A 135 13.64 -30.52 -33.73
N GLY A 136 14.21 -31.64 -34.14
CA GLY A 136 15.65 -31.85 -34.20
C GLY A 136 16.27 -30.97 -35.28
N GLY A 137 17.32 -30.28 -34.98
CA GLY A 137 18.14 -29.55 -35.93
C GLY A 137 19.57 -29.50 -35.42
N ARG A 138 20.39 -30.41 -35.93
CA ARG A 138 21.86 -30.34 -35.85
C ARG A 138 22.33 -29.17 -36.71
N GLY A 139 23.00 -28.20 -36.12
CA GLY A 139 23.72 -27.18 -36.85
C GLY A 139 25.07 -26.94 -36.17
N MET A 140 26.11 -27.57 -36.71
CA MET A 140 27.49 -27.21 -36.45
C MET A 140 27.78 -25.87 -37.13
N GLY A 141 28.17 -24.88 -36.37
CA GLY A 141 28.69 -23.63 -36.88
C GLY A 141 29.89 -23.20 -36.05
N MET A 142 31.10 -23.54 -36.51
CA MET A 142 32.35 -22.97 -36.07
C MET A 142 32.44 -21.54 -36.60
N GLY A 143 32.47 -20.56 -35.70
CA GLY A 143 32.83 -19.19 -36.01
C GLY A 143 33.87 -18.67 -35.02
N ARG A 144 35.14 -18.76 -35.42
CA ARG A 144 36.25 -18.05 -34.79
C ARG A 144 36.11 -16.57 -35.15
N GLY A 145 35.99 -15.73 -34.15
CA GLY A 145 36.14 -14.29 -34.28
C GLY A 145 36.99 -13.78 -33.14
N MET A 146 38.29 -13.64 -33.37
CA MET A 146 39.19 -12.86 -32.53
C MET A 146 38.91 -11.37 -32.79
N GLY A 147 38.50 -10.67 -31.75
CA GLY A 147 38.45 -9.22 -31.72
C GLY A 147 39.13 -8.69 -30.48
N MET A 148 40.42 -8.39 -30.57
CA MET A 148 41.12 -7.58 -29.59
C MET A 148 40.67 -6.13 -29.74
N GLY A 149 40.08 -5.60 -28.71
CA GLY A 149 39.81 -4.18 -28.54
C GLY A 149 40.27 -3.71 -27.17
N ARG A 150 41.48 -3.21 -27.10
CA ARG A 150 41.99 -2.45 -25.97
C ARG A 150 41.34 -1.08 -25.99
N GLY A 151 40.71 -0.68 -24.89
CA GLY A 151 40.27 0.67 -24.66
C GLY A 151 40.11 0.90 -23.17
N ILE A 152 41.23 1.18 -22.54
CA ILE A 152 41.29 1.71 -21.18
C ILE A 152 41.10 3.21 -21.29
N GLN A 153 40.03 3.74 -20.76
CA GLN A 153 39.98 5.14 -20.36
C GLN A 153 39.34 5.23 -18.99
N THR A 154 40.19 5.29 -18.02
CA THR A 154 39.89 5.79 -16.69
C THR A 154 39.76 7.30 -16.78
N VAL A 155 38.59 7.82 -16.61
CA VAL A 155 38.40 9.24 -16.32
C VAL A 155 37.87 9.34 -14.91
N THR A 156 38.73 9.73 -14.03
CA THR A 156 38.38 10.19 -12.70
C THR A 156 37.87 11.62 -12.81
N PRO A 157 36.69 11.99 -12.38
CA PRO A 157 36.37 13.38 -12.15
C PRO A 157 36.85 13.77 -10.77
N ASP A 158 37.69 14.73 -10.79
CA ASP A 158 38.22 15.53 -9.71
C ASP A 158 37.10 16.08 -8.83
N ALA A 159 37.21 15.80 -7.54
CA ALA A 159 36.42 16.43 -6.52
C ALA A 159 37.16 17.67 -6.04
N SER A 160 36.75 18.80 -6.47
CA SER A 160 37.13 20.04 -5.80
C SER A 160 36.13 21.13 -6.12
N THR A 161 35.36 21.50 -5.16
CA THR A 161 35.22 22.87 -4.71
C THR A 161 34.22 22.93 -3.55
N ALA A 162 34.73 22.90 -2.38
CA ALA A 162 34.06 23.43 -1.22
C ALA A 162 34.03 24.96 -1.34
N GLY A 163 32.86 25.53 -1.42
CA GLY A 163 32.65 26.94 -1.25
C GLY A 163 32.05 27.20 0.14
N PRO A 164 32.58 28.13 0.90
CA PRO A 164 32.15 28.38 2.26
C PRO A 164 30.85 29.20 2.31
N SER A 165 30.01 28.83 3.18
CA SER A 165 28.93 29.68 3.66
C SER A 165 29.50 30.89 4.38
N PRO A 166 28.96 32.06 4.19
CA PRO A 166 29.14 33.11 5.18
C PRO A 166 27.77 33.56 5.74
N GLY A 167 27.79 33.72 7.04
CA GLY A 167 27.17 34.87 7.61
C GLY A 167 25.88 34.60 8.39
N ALA A 168 26.10 34.25 9.62
CA ALA A 168 25.26 34.71 10.70
C ALA A 168 25.28 36.24 10.75
N THR A 169 24.20 36.78 11.20
CA THR A 169 23.88 38.03 11.89
C THR A 169 22.52 38.46 11.38
N ASP A 170 21.53 38.63 12.18
CA ASP A 170 21.43 39.74 13.10
C ASP A 170 20.34 39.48 14.16
N LYS A 171 20.71 39.69 15.37
CA LYS A 171 19.83 39.93 16.50
C LYS A 171 19.11 41.25 16.28
N LYS A 172 17.79 41.26 16.37
CA LYS A 172 17.05 42.40 16.83
C LYS A 172 16.08 41.99 17.93
N GLU A 173 16.56 42.21 19.13
CA GLU A 173 15.73 42.52 20.29
C GLU A 173 14.82 43.71 19.93
N GLU A 174 13.54 43.53 20.04
CA GLU A 174 12.62 44.65 20.18
C GLU A 174 11.78 44.47 21.42
N LYS A 175 12.21 45.22 22.37
CA LYS A 175 11.73 45.58 23.68
C LYS A 175 10.35 46.19 23.58
N PHE A 176 9.38 45.60 24.26
CA PHE A 176 8.11 46.25 24.57
C PHE A 176 8.27 47.15 25.78
N PRO A 177 7.72 48.36 25.76
CA PRO A 177 7.36 49.09 26.97
C PRO A 177 5.85 49.26 27.09
N HIS A 178 5.40 49.00 28.27
CA HIS A 178 4.18 49.44 28.96
C HIS A 178 2.81 49.25 28.31
#